data_962f12ab7466f1c4879614b55ac119a9
#
_entry.id   962f12ab7466f1c4879614b55ac119a9
#
_cell.length_a   1.000
_cell.length_b   1.000
_cell.length_c   1.000
_cell.angle_alpha   90.00
_cell.angle_beta   90.00
_cell.angle_gamma   90.00
#
_symmetry.space_group_name_H-M   'P 1'
#
loop_
_entity.id
_entity.type
_entity.pdbx_description
1 polymer ?
#
loop_
_entity_poly.entity_id
_entity_poly.type
_entity_poly.pdbx_seq_one_letter_code
_entity_poly.pdbx_strand_id
1 'polypeptide(L)'
;MVNGKLYYFESWGGAGYKGWKKVGGAWYYLNEDGSVKTNEWFVHDKRTYHVDENGVMSTGLQKIDGTLYYFESWGGAGFQGWKKVGGTWYYLNEDGSLRTNQWFVHDKRTYHVDADGVMSTGWQTIDGVDYYFESWGGMRVNAWAAKGSDWYYMDSNGTPKGEGWLLYDKNWYYLRQDGKMMHSEWLWYDNNWYYLRSWGGMYKSQWVTIKGATYYFRSWGGIYKNGWQEVDGKTYYFRSWGGIYKDTYIDGYYVDKNGVRRNSKNICVAIDAGHQRRGNSEKEPIGPGSST
;
A
#
# COMPACT_ATOMS: atom_id res chain seq x y z
N MET A 1 -14.72 -48.88 34.00
CA MET A 1 -15.66 -49.10 32.86
C MET A 1 -16.55 -50.29 33.18
N VAL A 2 -17.86 -50.19 32.95
CA VAL A 2 -18.83 -51.27 33.08
C VAL A 2 -19.49 -51.41 31.70
N ASN A 3 -19.47 -52.59 31.12
CA ASN A 3 -20.03 -52.88 29.77
C ASN A 3 -19.59 -51.87 28.69
N GLY A 4 -18.33 -51.46 28.69
CA GLY A 4 -17.77 -50.49 27.72
C GLY A 4 -18.12 -49.04 27.96
N LYS A 5 -18.91 -48.68 28.99
CA LYS A 5 -19.23 -47.31 29.37
C LYS A 5 -18.41 -46.86 30.57
N LEU A 6 -18.04 -45.57 30.59
CA LEU A 6 -17.44 -44.91 31.75
C LEU A 6 -18.54 -44.49 32.70
N TYR A 7 -18.41 -44.77 34.00
CA TYR A 7 -19.35 -44.36 35.05
C TYR A 7 -18.65 -43.52 36.12
N TYR A 8 -19.38 -42.59 36.66
CA TYR A 8 -18.99 -41.90 37.88
C TYR A 8 -19.80 -42.42 39.08
N PHE A 9 -19.10 -42.74 40.12
CA PHE A 9 -19.71 -43.14 41.39
C PHE A 9 -19.35 -42.10 42.46
N GLU A 10 -20.34 -41.71 43.24
CA GLU A 10 -20.16 -40.85 44.39
C GLU A 10 -19.38 -41.58 45.51
N SER A 11 -18.79 -40.85 46.44
CA SER A 11 -18.00 -41.42 47.54
C SER A 11 -18.77 -42.43 48.42
N TRP A 12 -20.09 -42.34 48.44
CA TRP A 12 -20.98 -43.27 49.16
C TRP A 12 -21.37 -44.49 48.32
N GLY A 13 -20.84 -44.67 47.10
CA GLY A 13 -20.98 -45.83 46.22
C GLY A 13 -22.16 -45.81 45.26
N GLY A 14 -23.02 -44.83 45.30
CA GLY A 14 -24.12 -44.63 44.33
C GLY A 14 -23.66 -44.02 43.02
N ALA A 15 -24.38 -44.32 41.92
CA ALA A 15 -24.15 -43.65 40.64
C ALA A 15 -24.41 -42.14 40.78
N GLY A 16 -23.60 -41.36 40.05
CA GLY A 16 -23.77 -39.90 39.99
C GLY A 16 -25.09 -39.49 39.35
N TYR A 17 -25.62 -38.33 39.74
CA TYR A 17 -26.84 -37.79 39.16
C TYR A 17 -26.55 -37.12 37.80
N LYS A 18 -27.55 -37.13 36.92
CA LYS A 18 -27.49 -36.46 35.59
C LYS A 18 -27.02 -35.02 35.72
N GLY A 19 -26.15 -34.61 34.86
CA GLY A 19 -25.66 -33.25 34.77
C GLY A 19 -24.15 -33.11 34.87
N TRP A 20 -23.68 -31.90 34.97
CA TRP A 20 -22.27 -31.60 35.05
C TRP A 20 -21.63 -32.00 36.37
N LYS A 21 -20.50 -32.70 36.29
CA LYS A 21 -19.68 -33.11 37.43
C LYS A 21 -18.22 -32.71 37.20
N LYS A 22 -17.59 -32.07 38.17
CA LYS A 22 -16.15 -31.76 38.13
C LYS A 22 -15.38 -32.80 38.91
N VAL A 23 -14.42 -33.46 38.23
CA VAL A 23 -13.57 -34.49 38.82
C VAL A 23 -12.13 -34.21 38.41
N GLY A 24 -11.21 -34.13 39.35
CA GLY A 24 -9.78 -33.92 39.07
C GLY A 24 -9.48 -32.64 38.28
N GLY A 25 -10.32 -31.61 38.36
CA GLY A 25 -10.18 -30.36 37.62
C GLY A 25 -10.91 -30.35 36.28
N ALA A 26 -11.27 -31.47 35.70
CA ALA A 26 -12.01 -31.60 34.44
C ALA A 26 -13.53 -31.71 34.68
N TRP A 27 -14.33 -31.23 33.70
CA TRP A 27 -15.78 -31.33 33.73
C TRP A 27 -16.25 -32.48 32.83
N TYR A 28 -17.22 -33.25 33.36
CA TYR A 28 -17.88 -34.39 32.74
C TYR A 28 -19.38 -34.21 32.77
N TYR A 29 -20.11 -34.75 31.79
CA TYR A 29 -21.57 -34.75 31.84
C TYR A 29 -22.08 -36.17 32.02
N LEU A 30 -22.92 -36.35 33.06
CA LEU A 30 -23.48 -37.65 33.41
C LEU A 30 -24.88 -37.79 32.84
N ASN A 31 -25.17 -38.96 32.28
CA ASN A 31 -26.51 -39.40 31.91
C ASN A 31 -27.33 -39.78 33.16
N GLU A 32 -28.62 -40.05 32.97
CA GLU A 32 -29.52 -40.45 34.06
C GLU A 32 -29.10 -41.72 34.76
N ASP A 33 -28.46 -42.65 34.05
CA ASP A 33 -27.91 -43.91 34.57
C ASP A 33 -26.56 -43.78 35.28
N GLY A 34 -26.03 -42.56 35.38
CA GLY A 34 -24.70 -42.25 35.94
C GLY A 34 -23.55 -42.53 34.99
N SER A 35 -23.80 -43.00 33.74
CA SER A 35 -22.77 -43.09 32.74
C SER A 35 -22.31 -41.73 32.27
N VAL A 36 -21.02 -41.61 31.91
CA VAL A 36 -20.40 -40.39 31.37
C VAL A 36 -20.67 -40.31 29.86
N LYS A 37 -21.11 -39.17 29.35
CA LYS A 37 -21.11 -38.90 27.90
C LYS A 37 -19.68 -38.87 27.38
N THR A 38 -19.42 -39.50 26.25
CA THR A 38 -18.10 -39.55 25.60
C THR A 38 -18.24 -39.34 24.11
N ASN A 39 -17.33 -38.59 23.51
CA ASN A 39 -17.24 -38.31 22.07
C ASN A 39 -18.60 -37.90 21.47
N GLU A 40 -19.30 -36.95 22.09
CA GLU A 40 -20.61 -36.55 21.58
C GLU A 40 -20.89 -35.07 21.77
N TRP A 41 -21.74 -34.58 20.86
CA TRP A 41 -22.37 -33.26 20.95
C TRP A 41 -23.73 -33.37 21.65
N PHE A 42 -24.05 -32.43 22.52
CA PHE A 42 -25.36 -32.36 23.17
C PHE A 42 -25.75 -30.93 23.54
N VAL A 43 -27.05 -30.73 23.73
CA VAL A 43 -27.58 -29.45 24.18
C VAL A 43 -27.94 -29.55 25.66
N HIS A 44 -27.50 -28.58 26.44
CA HIS A 44 -27.85 -28.41 27.84
C HIS A 44 -28.10 -26.91 28.10
N ASP A 45 -29.22 -26.59 28.73
CA ASP A 45 -29.64 -25.23 29.02
C ASP A 45 -29.57 -24.28 27.80
N LYS A 46 -30.11 -24.76 26.65
CA LYS A 46 -30.14 -24.04 25.35
C LYS A 46 -28.76 -23.77 24.74
N ARG A 47 -27.71 -24.45 25.18
CA ARG A 47 -26.36 -24.29 24.69
C ARG A 47 -25.80 -25.61 24.22
N THR A 48 -24.99 -25.56 23.18
CA THR A 48 -24.33 -26.72 22.58
C THR A 48 -23.00 -26.96 23.27
N TYR A 49 -22.74 -28.20 23.65
CA TYR A 49 -21.50 -28.67 24.27
C TYR A 49 -20.96 -29.85 23.49
N HIS A 50 -19.66 -30.07 23.65
CA HIS A 50 -18.98 -31.26 23.19
C HIS A 50 -18.15 -31.84 24.33
N VAL A 51 -18.10 -33.16 24.41
CA VAL A 51 -17.19 -33.90 25.28
C VAL A 51 -16.34 -34.84 24.42
N ASP A 52 -15.06 -34.96 24.74
CA ASP A 52 -14.12 -35.75 24.01
C ASP A 52 -14.31 -37.27 24.26
N GLU A 53 -13.44 -38.10 23.66
CA GLU A 53 -13.46 -39.56 23.83
C GLU A 53 -13.31 -40.05 25.28
N ASN A 54 -12.69 -39.20 26.13
CA ASN A 54 -12.54 -39.44 27.56
C ASN A 54 -13.68 -38.87 28.39
N GLY A 55 -14.65 -38.24 27.75
CA GLY A 55 -15.79 -37.58 28.38
C GLY A 55 -15.47 -36.20 28.93
N VAL A 56 -14.28 -35.66 28.67
CA VAL A 56 -13.88 -34.31 29.16
C VAL A 56 -14.54 -33.22 28.32
N MET A 57 -15.12 -32.26 28.98
CA MET A 57 -15.75 -31.08 28.35
C MET A 57 -14.75 -30.29 27.51
N SER A 58 -15.07 -30.09 26.24
CA SER A 58 -14.27 -29.29 25.32
C SER A 58 -14.28 -27.81 25.73
N THR A 59 -13.09 -27.18 25.70
CA THR A 59 -12.90 -25.75 25.94
C THR A 59 -11.83 -25.19 25.03
N GLY A 60 -11.88 -23.90 24.71
CA GLY A 60 -10.92 -23.24 23.81
C GLY A 60 -11.06 -23.73 22.37
N LEU A 61 -9.97 -23.67 21.59
CA LEU A 61 -9.94 -24.15 20.23
C LEU A 61 -9.81 -25.68 20.20
N GLN A 62 -10.69 -26.34 19.48
CA GLN A 62 -10.72 -27.80 19.32
C GLN A 62 -10.92 -28.17 17.85
N LYS A 63 -10.24 -29.23 17.40
CA LYS A 63 -10.48 -29.81 16.08
C LYS A 63 -11.27 -31.10 16.24
N ILE A 64 -12.52 -31.11 15.77
CA ILE A 64 -13.44 -32.23 15.88
C ILE A 64 -13.86 -32.61 14.48
N ASP A 65 -13.63 -33.86 14.10
CA ASP A 65 -13.92 -34.43 12.78
C ASP A 65 -13.40 -33.54 11.62
N GLY A 66 -12.19 -32.97 11.78
CA GLY A 66 -11.53 -32.13 10.79
C GLY A 66 -11.94 -30.66 10.83
N THR A 67 -13.01 -30.30 11.52
CA THR A 67 -13.51 -28.92 11.65
C THR A 67 -13.00 -28.25 12.93
N LEU A 68 -12.59 -26.99 12.83
CA LEU A 68 -12.16 -26.18 13.98
C LEU A 68 -13.39 -25.55 14.66
N TYR A 69 -13.46 -25.70 15.97
CA TYR A 69 -14.48 -25.09 16.84
C TYR A 69 -13.84 -24.26 17.95
N TYR A 70 -14.56 -23.29 18.43
CA TYR A 70 -14.21 -22.60 19.67
C TYR A 70 -15.28 -22.84 20.73
N PHE A 71 -14.85 -23.26 21.90
CA PHE A 71 -15.67 -23.37 23.08
C PHE A 71 -15.26 -22.35 24.14
N GLU A 72 -16.22 -21.75 24.79
CA GLU A 72 -15.97 -20.86 25.90
C GLU A 72 -15.34 -21.63 27.08
N SER A 73 -14.72 -20.92 28.02
CA SER A 73 -14.09 -21.55 29.19
C SER A 73 -15.05 -22.36 30.07
N TRP A 74 -16.35 -22.09 29.96
CA TRP A 74 -17.43 -22.84 30.61
C TRP A 74 -17.97 -23.99 29.71
N GLY A 75 -17.40 -24.27 28.54
CA GLY A 75 -17.63 -25.42 27.66
C GLY A 75 -18.68 -25.23 26.58
N GLY A 76 -19.49 -24.19 26.58
CA GLY A 76 -20.46 -23.96 25.50
C GLY A 76 -19.78 -23.51 24.21
N ALA A 77 -20.31 -23.94 23.05
CA ALA A 77 -19.86 -23.46 21.74
C ALA A 77 -19.92 -21.92 21.66
N GLY A 78 -18.92 -21.32 21.02
CA GLY A 78 -18.81 -19.88 20.89
C GLY A 78 -19.95 -19.29 20.07
N PHE A 79 -20.27 -18.02 20.32
CA PHE A 79 -21.30 -17.29 19.58
C PHE A 79 -20.74 -16.79 18.24
N GLN A 80 -21.60 -16.69 17.24
CA GLN A 80 -21.27 -16.13 15.93
C GLN A 80 -20.60 -14.75 16.04
N GLY A 81 -19.56 -14.54 15.25
CA GLY A 81 -18.87 -13.27 15.17
C GLY A 81 -17.38 -13.36 15.49
N TRP A 82 -16.76 -12.21 15.65
CA TRP A 82 -15.35 -12.12 15.94
C TRP A 82 -15.01 -12.57 17.35
N LYS A 83 -14.00 -13.45 17.44
CA LYS A 83 -13.46 -13.94 18.72
C LYS A 83 -11.95 -13.81 18.75
N LYS A 84 -11.42 -13.24 19.82
CA LYS A 84 -9.97 -13.15 20.06
C LYS A 84 -9.53 -14.23 21.03
N VAL A 85 -8.62 -15.09 20.59
CA VAL A 85 -8.08 -16.20 21.39
C VAL A 85 -6.56 -16.14 21.34
N GLY A 86 -5.89 -16.05 22.49
CA GLY A 86 -4.43 -16.00 22.56
C GLY A 86 -3.79 -14.84 21.76
N GLY A 87 -4.51 -13.72 21.58
CA GLY A 87 -4.04 -12.57 20.78
C GLY A 87 -4.47 -12.60 19.31
N THR A 88 -4.92 -13.75 18.79
CA THR A 88 -5.33 -13.98 17.40
C THR A 88 -6.84 -13.85 17.24
N TRP A 89 -7.29 -13.24 16.13
CA TRP A 89 -8.69 -13.08 15.80
C TRP A 89 -9.19 -14.19 14.87
N TYR A 90 -10.36 -14.73 15.20
CA TYR A 90 -11.10 -15.74 14.45
C TYR A 90 -12.54 -15.26 14.24
N TYR A 91 -13.21 -15.76 13.20
CA TYR A 91 -14.64 -15.54 12.99
C TYR A 91 -15.42 -16.83 13.13
N LEU A 92 -16.39 -16.86 14.04
CA LEU A 92 -17.19 -18.03 14.35
C LEU A 92 -18.51 -17.99 13.59
N ASN A 93 -18.94 -19.16 13.11
CA ASN A 93 -20.28 -19.41 12.62
C ASN A 93 -21.26 -19.58 13.79
N GLU A 94 -22.55 -19.72 13.48
CA GLU A 94 -23.61 -19.88 14.49
C GLU A 94 -23.45 -21.14 15.35
N ASP A 95 -22.86 -22.18 14.81
CA ASP A 95 -22.60 -23.47 15.48
C ASP A 95 -21.29 -23.48 16.31
N GLY A 96 -20.56 -22.37 16.35
CA GLY A 96 -19.27 -22.25 17.03
C GLY A 96 -18.08 -22.74 16.21
N SER A 97 -18.29 -23.24 14.98
CA SER A 97 -17.20 -23.56 14.07
C SER A 97 -16.50 -22.29 13.58
N LEU A 98 -15.18 -22.42 13.29
CA LEU A 98 -14.43 -21.31 12.70
C LEU A 98 -14.67 -21.25 11.20
N ARG A 99 -14.78 -20.05 10.66
CA ARG A 99 -14.57 -19.84 9.23
C ARG A 99 -13.11 -20.08 8.90
N THR A 100 -12.84 -20.83 7.83
CA THR A 100 -11.49 -21.13 7.38
C THR A 100 -11.38 -20.95 5.88
N ASN A 101 -10.25 -20.43 5.40
CA ASN A 101 -9.92 -20.24 3.98
C ASN A 101 -11.05 -19.61 3.17
N GLN A 102 -11.59 -18.47 3.63
CA GLN A 102 -12.69 -17.83 2.93
C GLN A 102 -12.73 -16.31 3.07
N TRP A 103 -13.32 -15.70 2.05
CA TRP A 103 -13.71 -14.31 2.03
C TRP A 103 -15.13 -14.13 2.55
N PHE A 104 -15.38 -13.05 3.27
CA PHE A 104 -16.73 -12.71 3.71
C PHE A 104 -16.87 -11.21 3.97
N VAL A 105 -18.12 -10.74 3.97
CA VAL A 105 -18.45 -9.36 4.31
C VAL A 105 -19.03 -9.33 5.73
N HIS A 106 -18.53 -8.42 6.55
CA HIS A 106 -19.05 -8.13 7.87
C HIS A 106 -19.03 -6.61 8.05
N ASP A 107 -20.12 -6.02 8.54
CA ASP A 107 -20.31 -4.56 8.69
C ASP A 107 -19.87 -3.75 7.46
N LYS A 108 -20.32 -4.17 6.27
CA LYS A 108 -20.02 -3.55 4.96
C LYS A 108 -18.54 -3.57 4.56
N ARG A 109 -17.73 -4.40 5.17
CA ARG A 109 -16.31 -4.53 4.90
C ARG A 109 -15.97 -5.96 4.54
N THR A 110 -15.00 -6.13 3.65
CA THR A 110 -14.51 -7.44 3.22
C THR A 110 -13.37 -7.88 4.12
N TYR A 111 -13.43 -9.13 4.56
CA TYR A 111 -12.43 -9.80 5.36
C TYR A 111 -12.02 -11.10 4.71
N HIS A 112 -10.86 -11.60 5.09
CA HIS A 112 -10.38 -12.92 4.76
C HIS A 112 -9.86 -13.60 6.03
N VAL A 113 -10.10 -14.90 6.13
CA VAL A 113 -9.48 -15.79 7.12
C VAL A 113 -8.74 -16.91 6.38
N ASP A 114 -7.57 -17.27 6.87
CA ASP A 114 -6.73 -18.31 6.27
C ASP A 114 -7.22 -19.74 6.57
N ALA A 115 -6.44 -20.75 6.18
CA ALA A 115 -6.78 -22.15 6.37
C ALA A 115 -6.89 -22.57 7.85
N ASP A 116 -6.23 -21.86 8.74
CA ASP A 116 -6.30 -22.06 10.19
C ASP A 116 -7.39 -21.18 10.85
N GLY A 117 -8.15 -20.43 10.05
CA GLY A 117 -9.20 -19.52 10.49
C GLY A 117 -8.71 -18.19 11.02
N VAL A 118 -7.40 -17.90 10.88
CA VAL A 118 -6.80 -16.67 11.38
C VAL A 118 -7.17 -15.48 10.47
N MET A 119 -7.58 -14.39 11.08
CA MET A 119 -7.90 -13.13 10.38
C MET A 119 -6.68 -12.58 9.64
N SER A 120 -6.80 -12.37 8.34
CA SER A 120 -5.76 -11.75 7.51
C SER A 120 -5.52 -10.29 7.90
N THR A 121 -4.24 -9.91 8.01
CA THR A 121 -3.78 -8.54 8.26
C THR A 121 -2.52 -8.24 7.45
N GLY A 122 -2.28 -6.95 7.15
CA GLY A 122 -1.13 -6.55 6.33
C GLY A 122 -1.22 -7.06 4.90
N TRP A 123 -0.07 -7.23 4.25
CA TRP A 123 0.01 -7.81 2.91
C TRP A 123 -0.19 -9.32 2.94
N GLN A 124 -1.09 -9.80 2.10
CA GLN A 124 -1.37 -11.22 1.88
C GLN A 124 -1.44 -11.52 0.39
N THR A 125 -0.87 -12.64 -0.02
CA THR A 125 -1.05 -13.17 -1.38
C THR A 125 -2.03 -14.34 -1.30
N ILE A 126 -3.21 -14.17 -1.88
CA ILE A 126 -4.30 -15.16 -1.85
C ILE A 126 -4.60 -15.54 -3.30
N ASP A 127 -4.51 -16.81 -3.62
CA ASP A 127 -4.69 -17.35 -4.99
C ASP A 127 -3.82 -16.63 -6.04
N GLY A 128 -2.59 -16.25 -5.65
CA GLY A 128 -1.62 -15.57 -6.52
C GLY A 128 -1.85 -14.07 -6.70
N VAL A 129 -2.82 -13.48 -6.00
CA VAL A 129 -3.13 -12.05 -6.04
C VAL A 129 -2.79 -11.39 -4.70
N ASP A 130 -2.12 -10.25 -4.75
CA ASP A 130 -1.78 -9.47 -3.56
C ASP A 130 -2.97 -8.63 -3.09
N TYR A 131 -3.20 -8.65 -1.78
CA TYR A 131 -4.18 -7.82 -1.06
C TYR A 131 -3.53 -7.18 0.15
N TYR A 132 -4.09 -6.08 0.60
CA TYR A 132 -3.69 -5.47 1.85
C TYR A 132 -4.87 -5.38 2.81
N PHE A 133 -4.68 -5.88 4.03
CA PHE A 133 -5.67 -5.81 5.11
C PHE A 133 -5.18 -4.85 6.20
N GLU A 134 -6.08 -4.08 6.74
CA GLU A 134 -5.82 -3.23 7.89
C GLU A 134 -5.45 -4.09 9.12
N SER A 135 -4.85 -3.49 10.14
CA SER A 135 -4.53 -4.19 11.38
C SER A 135 -5.76 -4.76 12.11
N TRP A 136 -6.93 -4.24 11.82
CA TRP A 136 -8.22 -4.72 12.31
C TRP A 136 -8.91 -5.70 11.32
N GLY A 137 -8.23 -6.13 10.25
CA GLY A 137 -8.64 -7.20 9.34
C GLY A 137 -9.44 -6.79 8.11
N GLY A 138 -9.93 -5.57 8.01
CA GLY A 138 -10.67 -5.13 6.82
C GLY A 138 -9.77 -4.94 5.60
N MET A 139 -10.21 -5.45 4.43
CA MET A 139 -9.49 -5.27 3.17
C MET A 139 -9.44 -3.79 2.78
N ARG A 140 -8.24 -3.31 2.40
CA ARG A 140 -8.03 -1.94 1.93
C ARG A 140 -8.47 -1.81 0.47
N VAL A 141 -9.30 -0.80 0.19
CA VAL A 141 -9.77 -0.45 -1.15
C VAL A 141 -9.68 1.05 -1.38
N ASN A 142 -9.46 1.48 -2.63
CA ASN A 142 -9.38 2.88 -3.06
C ASN A 142 -8.40 3.72 -2.23
N ALA A 143 -7.28 3.14 -1.84
CA ALA A 143 -6.30 3.78 -0.95
C ALA A 143 -4.88 3.25 -1.15
N TRP A 144 -3.90 4.03 -0.70
CA TRP A 144 -2.49 3.67 -0.76
C TRP A 144 -2.09 2.67 0.32
N ALA A 145 -1.27 1.68 -0.06
CA ALA A 145 -0.65 0.70 0.84
C ALA A 145 0.87 0.67 0.61
N ALA A 146 1.65 0.74 1.70
CA ALA A 146 3.10 0.61 1.64
C ALA A 146 3.55 -0.85 1.73
N LYS A 147 4.55 -1.24 0.92
CA LYS A 147 5.23 -2.53 1.00
C LYS A 147 6.75 -2.27 1.01
N GLY A 148 7.34 -2.23 2.19
CA GLY A 148 8.70 -1.72 2.37
C GLY A 148 8.81 -0.23 2.03
N SER A 149 9.68 0.13 1.09
CA SER A 149 9.83 1.50 0.56
C SER A 149 8.88 1.85 -0.57
N ASP A 150 8.19 0.86 -1.13
CA ASP A 150 7.32 1.01 -2.29
C ASP A 150 5.88 1.30 -1.88
N TRP A 151 5.16 2.05 -2.70
CA TRP A 151 3.75 2.36 -2.52
C TRP A 151 2.92 1.80 -3.65
N TYR A 152 1.79 1.21 -3.31
CA TYR A 152 0.79 0.65 -4.21
C TYR A 152 -0.57 1.30 -3.94
N TYR A 153 -1.34 1.52 -4.98
CA TYR A 153 -2.72 1.95 -4.83
C TYR A 153 -3.65 0.75 -4.97
N MET A 154 -4.35 0.42 -3.89
CA MET A 154 -5.35 -0.66 -3.89
C MET A 154 -6.61 -0.13 -4.55
N ASP A 155 -7.07 -0.77 -5.62
CA ASP A 155 -8.25 -0.37 -6.36
C ASP A 155 -9.57 -0.73 -5.63
N SER A 156 -10.71 -0.59 -6.31
CA SER A 156 -12.03 -0.93 -5.74
C SER A 156 -12.20 -2.42 -5.45
N ASN A 157 -11.41 -3.29 -6.07
CA ASN A 157 -11.42 -4.73 -5.85
C ASN A 157 -10.47 -5.16 -4.73
N GLY A 158 -9.70 -4.20 -4.18
CA GLY A 158 -8.68 -4.44 -3.15
C GLY A 158 -7.38 -5.01 -3.69
N THR A 159 -7.15 -4.95 -5.01
CA THR A 159 -5.90 -5.39 -5.65
C THR A 159 -5.03 -4.19 -6.04
N PRO A 160 -3.70 -4.35 -6.17
CA PRO A 160 -2.84 -3.29 -6.66
C PRO A 160 -3.30 -2.84 -8.06
N LYS A 161 -3.54 -1.54 -8.22
CA LYS A 161 -3.86 -0.96 -9.53
C LYS A 161 -2.65 -1.12 -10.46
N GLY A 162 -2.89 -1.57 -11.67
CA GLY A 162 -1.87 -1.72 -12.71
C GLY A 162 -1.36 -0.39 -13.26
N GLU A 163 -0.50 -0.49 -14.30
CA GLU A 163 0.18 0.63 -14.93
C GLU A 163 -0.76 1.75 -15.38
N GLY A 164 -0.30 2.99 -15.20
CA GLY A 164 -0.93 4.18 -15.75
C GLY A 164 -1.11 5.32 -14.75
N TRP A 165 -1.73 6.37 -15.25
CA TRP A 165 -2.02 7.56 -14.45
C TRP A 165 -3.15 7.32 -13.46
N LEU A 166 -2.96 7.83 -12.25
CA LEU A 166 -3.93 7.82 -11.16
C LEU A 166 -4.14 9.25 -10.65
N LEU A 167 -5.38 9.71 -10.69
CA LEU A 167 -5.77 10.94 -9.98
C LEU A 167 -6.25 10.56 -8.58
N TYR A 168 -5.55 11.02 -7.57
CA TYR A 168 -5.92 10.82 -6.17
C TYR A 168 -5.68 12.10 -5.37
N ASP A 169 -6.67 12.53 -4.62
CA ASP A 169 -6.63 13.76 -3.80
C ASP A 169 -6.06 14.97 -4.58
N LYS A 170 -6.62 15.25 -5.77
CA LYS A 170 -6.25 16.36 -6.69
C LYS A 170 -4.82 16.30 -7.25
N ASN A 171 -4.07 15.23 -7.00
CA ASN A 171 -2.73 15.02 -7.51
C ASN A 171 -2.70 13.87 -8.51
N TRP A 172 -1.87 14.00 -9.54
CA TRP A 172 -1.62 12.94 -10.48
C TRP A 172 -0.39 12.14 -10.06
N TYR A 173 -0.53 10.82 -10.08
CA TYR A 173 0.52 9.83 -9.83
C TYR A 173 0.64 8.93 -11.04
N TYR A 174 1.78 8.29 -11.21
CA TYR A 174 1.95 7.25 -12.21
C TYR A 174 2.37 5.95 -11.55
N LEU A 175 1.68 4.86 -11.90
CA LEU A 175 1.97 3.52 -11.45
C LEU A 175 2.70 2.77 -12.57
N ARG A 176 3.72 2.00 -12.22
CA ARG A 176 4.45 1.14 -13.14
C ARG A 176 3.67 -0.13 -13.44
N GLN A 177 4.16 -0.94 -14.38
CA GLN A 177 3.57 -2.22 -14.75
C GLN A 177 3.44 -3.18 -13.54
N ASP A 178 4.39 -3.12 -12.60
CA ASP A 178 4.35 -3.90 -11.36
C ASP A 178 3.46 -3.29 -10.26
N GLY A 179 2.71 -2.23 -10.56
CA GLY A 179 1.82 -1.50 -9.65
C GLY A 179 2.51 -0.51 -8.72
N LYS A 180 3.84 -0.40 -8.74
CA LYS A 180 4.58 0.52 -7.87
C LYS A 180 4.41 1.96 -8.31
N MET A 181 4.22 2.86 -7.34
CA MET A 181 4.20 4.29 -7.56
C MET A 181 5.57 4.82 -8.00
N MET A 182 5.61 5.54 -9.11
CA MET A 182 6.81 6.28 -9.52
C MET A 182 7.04 7.49 -8.63
N HIS A 183 8.32 7.74 -8.26
CA HIS A 183 8.71 8.92 -7.50
C HIS A 183 10.16 9.33 -7.77
N SER A 184 10.49 10.60 -7.60
CA SER A 184 11.83 11.17 -7.78
C SER A 184 12.46 10.89 -9.15
N GLU A 185 11.67 10.75 -10.20
CA GLU A 185 12.15 10.34 -11.53
C GLU A 185 11.35 10.95 -12.67
N TRP A 186 11.96 10.89 -13.88
CA TRP A 186 11.35 11.29 -15.12
C TRP A 186 10.50 10.18 -15.73
N LEU A 187 9.32 10.57 -16.24
CA LEU A 187 8.44 9.71 -17.03
C LEU A 187 8.35 10.26 -18.46
N TRP A 188 8.68 9.45 -19.45
CA TRP A 188 8.32 9.72 -20.84
C TRP A 188 6.98 9.06 -21.14
N TYR A 189 5.97 9.87 -21.44
CA TYR A 189 4.63 9.39 -21.72
C TYR A 189 3.98 10.30 -22.77
N ASP A 190 3.37 9.72 -23.80
CA ASP A 190 2.66 10.43 -24.86
C ASP A 190 3.44 11.64 -25.43
N ASN A 191 4.68 11.38 -25.90
CA ASN A 191 5.61 12.36 -26.47
C ASN A 191 5.99 13.55 -25.55
N ASN A 192 5.79 13.43 -24.25
CA ASN A 192 6.13 14.45 -23.28
C ASN A 192 6.90 13.90 -22.08
N TRP A 193 7.70 14.77 -21.48
CA TRP A 193 8.38 14.46 -20.23
C TRP A 193 7.61 15.02 -19.05
N TYR A 194 7.46 14.18 -18.03
CA TYR A 194 6.87 14.49 -16.73
C TYR A 194 7.89 14.18 -15.64
N TYR A 195 7.75 14.77 -14.48
CA TYR A 195 8.56 14.41 -13.32
C TYR A 195 7.69 14.15 -12.11
N LEU A 196 7.88 13.00 -11.47
CA LEU A 196 7.19 12.62 -10.25
C LEU A 196 8.04 13.05 -9.06
N ARG A 197 7.42 13.74 -8.09
CA ARG A 197 8.05 14.24 -6.87
C ARG A 197 8.48 13.08 -5.97
N SER A 198 9.25 13.37 -4.93
CA SER A 198 9.67 12.34 -3.95
C SER A 198 8.51 11.61 -3.27
N TRP A 199 7.36 12.26 -3.13
CA TRP A 199 6.13 11.67 -2.61
C TRP A 199 5.18 11.14 -3.71
N GLY A 200 5.63 11.08 -4.97
CA GLY A 200 4.92 10.49 -6.12
C GLY A 200 4.05 11.45 -6.93
N GLY A 201 3.66 12.59 -6.40
CA GLY A 201 2.81 13.54 -7.14
C GLY A 201 3.53 14.21 -8.31
N MET A 202 2.85 14.37 -9.44
CA MET A 202 3.36 15.02 -10.65
C MET A 202 3.56 16.53 -10.45
N TYR A 203 4.67 17.12 -10.97
CA TYR A 203 4.81 18.57 -11.07
C TYR A 203 3.88 19.15 -12.14
N LYS A 204 3.27 20.30 -11.85
CA LYS A 204 2.46 21.07 -12.79
C LYS A 204 2.49 22.57 -12.45
N SER A 205 2.29 23.43 -13.45
CA SER A 205 2.18 24.91 -13.33
C SER A 205 3.29 25.54 -12.49
N GLN A 206 4.57 25.14 -12.67
CA GLN A 206 5.66 25.66 -11.86
C GLN A 206 7.04 25.48 -12.46
N TRP A 207 7.96 26.32 -12.02
CA TRP A 207 9.40 26.20 -12.26
C TRP A 207 10.01 25.20 -11.26
N VAL A 208 10.89 24.32 -11.75
CA VAL A 208 11.62 23.37 -10.90
C VAL A 208 13.03 23.20 -11.37
N THR A 209 14.00 23.20 -10.46
CA THR A 209 15.39 22.85 -10.75
C THR A 209 15.65 21.40 -10.35
N ILE A 210 16.04 20.57 -11.32
CA ILE A 210 16.33 19.15 -11.14
C ILE A 210 17.77 18.93 -11.63
N LYS A 211 18.63 18.44 -10.73
CA LYS A 211 20.05 18.18 -11.02
C LYS A 211 20.74 19.36 -11.71
N GLY A 212 20.50 20.59 -11.24
CA GLY A 212 21.13 21.82 -11.72
C GLY A 212 20.48 22.44 -12.97
N ALA A 213 19.56 21.78 -13.64
CA ALA A 213 18.83 22.30 -14.78
C ALA A 213 17.43 22.79 -14.37
N THR A 214 16.98 23.90 -14.94
CA THR A 214 15.69 24.52 -14.61
C THR A 214 14.69 24.24 -15.72
N TYR A 215 13.51 23.75 -15.34
CA TYR A 215 12.41 23.35 -16.21
C TYR A 215 11.14 24.11 -15.82
N TYR A 216 10.22 24.24 -16.77
CA TYR A 216 8.85 24.66 -16.47
C TYR A 216 7.87 23.55 -16.82
N PHE A 217 7.08 23.15 -15.82
CA PHE A 217 6.01 22.18 -15.98
C PHE A 217 4.70 22.90 -16.27
N ARG A 218 4.06 22.56 -17.38
CA ARG A 218 2.78 23.13 -17.82
C ARG A 218 1.64 22.72 -16.87
N SER A 219 0.46 23.30 -17.05
CA SER A 219 -0.72 23.04 -16.22
C SER A 219 -1.14 21.55 -16.23
N TRP A 220 -0.88 20.84 -17.31
CA TRP A 220 -1.14 19.41 -17.47
C TRP A 220 0.08 18.51 -17.14
N GLY A 221 1.19 19.09 -16.69
CA GLY A 221 2.36 18.38 -16.17
C GLY A 221 3.51 18.17 -17.12
N GLY A 222 3.32 18.21 -18.44
CA GLY A 222 4.43 18.10 -19.40
C GLY A 222 5.32 19.35 -19.41
N ILE A 223 6.62 19.16 -19.70
CA ILE A 223 7.57 20.29 -19.76
C ILE A 223 7.52 21.04 -21.10
N TYR A 224 7.95 22.31 -21.12
CA TYR A 224 8.33 22.99 -22.36
C TYR A 224 9.66 22.45 -22.89
N LYS A 225 9.78 22.38 -24.21
CA LYS A 225 11.01 21.99 -24.92
C LYS A 225 11.06 22.63 -26.30
N ASN A 226 12.26 22.68 -26.93
CA ASN A 226 12.47 23.09 -28.32
C ASN A 226 12.03 24.54 -28.59
N GLY A 227 12.77 25.53 -28.09
CA GLY A 227 12.63 26.90 -28.57
C GLY A 227 12.06 27.90 -27.57
N TRP A 228 11.68 29.05 -28.11
CA TRP A 228 11.19 30.18 -27.34
C TRP A 228 9.77 29.94 -26.84
N GLN A 229 9.56 30.18 -25.55
CA GLN A 229 8.24 30.09 -24.92
C GLN A 229 8.04 31.24 -23.94
N GLU A 230 6.82 31.75 -23.84
CA GLU A 230 6.44 32.74 -22.84
C GLU A 230 5.85 32.05 -21.60
N VAL A 231 6.34 32.45 -20.44
CA VAL A 231 5.87 31.99 -19.15
C VAL A 231 5.80 33.19 -18.21
N ASP A 232 4.63 33.47 -17.64
CA ASP A 232 4.37 34.55 -16.72
C ASP A 232 4.84 35.92 -17.28
N GLY A 233 4.56 36.17 -18.57
CA GLY A 233 4.91 37.44 -19.25
C GLY A 233 6.41 37.61 -19.55
N LYS A 234 7.22 36.58 -19.39
CA LYS A 234 8.66 36.56 -19.71
C LYS A 234 8.98 35.47 -20.74
N THR A 235 9.91 35.73 -21.63
CA THR A 235 10.29 34.76 -22.69
C THR A 235 11.57 34.02 -22.30
N TYR A 236 11.55 32.72 -22.49
CA TYR A 236 12.65 31.80 -22.20
C TYR A 236 12.91 30.90 -23.40
N TYR A 237 14.15 30.42 -23.54
CA TYR A 237 14.47 29.40 -24.54
C TYR A 237 14.68 28.05 -23.89
N PHE A 238 13.87 27.08 -24.29
CA PHE A 238 13.93 25.69 -23.79
C PHE A 238 14.73 24.84 -24.76
N ARG A 239 15.68 24.08 -24.24
CA ARG A 239 16.46 23.08 -24.97
C ARG A 239 15.58 21.92 -25.45
N SER A 240 16.08 21.08 -26.33
CA SER A 240 15.37 19.88 -26.81
C SER A 240 14.96 18.93 -25.69
N TRP A 241 15.73 18.86 -24.63
CA TRP A 241 15.46 18.06 -23.43
C TRP A 241 14.73 18.85 -22.32
N GLY A 242 14.34 20.09 -22.55
CA GLY A 242 13.46 20.90 -21.71
C GLY A 242 14.11 21.84 -20.69
N GLY A 243 15.41 21.74 -20.42
CA GLY A 243 16.08 22.71 -19.55
C GLY A 243 16.24 24.06 -20.25
N ILE A 244 16.13 25.20 -19.50
CA ILE A 244 16.34 26.52 -20.08
C ILE A 244 17.83 26.86 -20.26
N TYR A 245 18.11 27.70 -21.24
CA TYR A 245 19.40 28.39 -21.34
C TYR A 245 19.48 29.54 -20.35
N LYS A 246 20.69 29.82 -19.86
CA LYS A 246 21.00 30.93 -18.96
C LYS A 246 22.34 31.56 -19.36
N ASP A 247 22.46 32.87 -19.13
CA ASP A 247 23.67 33.68 -19.30
C ASP A 247 24.39 33.38 -20.64
N THR A 248 23.66 33.52 -21.75
CA THR A 248 24.17 33.25 -23.10
C THR A 248 23.36 33.95 -24.18
N TYR A 249 23.84 33.88 -25.43
CA TYR A 249 23.13 34.39 -26.61
C TYR A 249 22.47 33.26 -27.39
N ILE A 250 21.22 33.45 -27.80
CA ILE A 250 20.47 32.54 -28.65
C ILE A 250 19.68 33.33 -29.67
N ASP A 251 19.84 33.00 -30.94
CA ASP A 251 19.19 33.66 -32.08
C ASP A 251 19.39 35.22 -32.06
N GLY A 252 20.55 35.66 -31.56
CA GLY A 252 20.89 37.10 -31.43
C GLY A 252 20.28 37.79 -30.20
N TYR A 253 19.58 37.09 -29.33
CA TYR A 253 19.05 37.60 -28.07
C TYR A 253 19.86 37.10 -26.86
N TYR A 254 20.19 38.04 -25.97
CA TYR A 254 20.78 37.64 -24.68
C TYR A 254 19.72 37.09 -23.73
N VAL A 255 19.96 35.89 -23.16
CA VAL A 255 19.22 35.38 -22.01
C VAL A 255 20.05 35.55 -20.76
N ASP A 256 19.48 36.16 -19.73
CA ASP A 256 20.20 36.51 -18.51
C ASP A 256 20.44 35.28 -17.60
N LYS A 257 21.05 35.49 -16.43
CA LYS A 257 21.31 34.46 -15.42
C LYS A 257 20.06 33.71 -14.91
N ASN A 258 18.88 34.30 -15.09
CA ASN A 258 17.60 33.70 -14.76
C ASN A 258 16.96 33.00 -16.00
N GLY A 259 17.59 33.10 -17.16
CA GLY A 259 17.09 32.53 -18.42
C GLY A 259 16.08 33.42 -19.15
N VAL A 260 15.85 34.68 -18.70
CA VAL A 260 14.89 35.60 -19.30
C VAL A 260 15.53 36.29 -20.51
N ARG A 261 14.84 36.24 -21.67
CA ARG A 261 15.22 37.02 -22.87
C ARG A 261 15.20 38.49 -22.57
N ARG A 262 16.27 39.21 -22.91
CA ARG A 262 16.36 40.66 -22.86
C ARG A 262 16.05 41.25 -24.22
N ASN A 263 15.33 42.39 -24.23
CA ASN A 263 14.77 43.02 -25.45
C ASN A 263 15.82 43.69 -26.36
N SER A 264 17.07 43.85 -25.94
CA SER A 264 18.13 44.34 -26.81
C SER A 264 18.82 43.17 -27.53
N LYS A 265 18.79 43.14 -28.86
CA LYS A 265 19.81 42.51 -29.60
C LYS A 265 21.11 43.26 -29.30
N ASN A 266 21.87 42.80 -28.31
CA ASN A 266 23.20 43.29 -28.13
C ASN A 266 24.01 42.83 -29.33
N ILE A 267 24.17 43.65 -30.34
CA ILE A 267 25.19 43.50 -31.34
C ILE A 267 26.49 43.82 -30.59
N CYS A 268 27.24 42.80 -30.20
CA CYS A 268 28.63 43.00 -29.82
C CYS A 268 29.37 43.44 -31.10
N VAL A 269 29.52 44.72 -31.27
CA VAL A 269 30.50 45.26 -32.21
C VAL A 269 31.84 45.17 -31.47
N ALA A 270 32.65 44.19 -31.76
CA ALA A 270 34.04 44.23 -31.41
C ALA A 270 34.68 45.33 -32.27
N ILE A 271 34.83 46.49 -31.69
CA ILE A 271 35.65 47.52 -32.26
C ILE A 271 37.10 47.05 -31.99
N ASP A 272 37.77 46.60 -33.05
CA ASP A 272 39.19 46.39 -32.97
C ASP A 272 39.86 47.75 -32.76
N ALA A 273 40.20 48.02 -31.52
CA ALA A 273 40.95 49.24 -31.15
C ALA A 273 42.44 49.18 -31.59
N GLY A 274 42.81 48.12 -32.31
CA GLY A 274 44.18 47.90 -32.75
C GLY A 274 44.63 48.78 -33.90
N HIS A 275 43.73 49.48 -34.59
CA HIS A 275 44.11 50.40 -35.63
C HIS A 275 44.69 51.65 -35.04
N GLN A 276 45.97 51.76 -35.02
CA GLN A 276 46.64 52.94 -34.59
C GLN A 276 46.51 54.04 -35.69
N ARG A 277 46.09 55.16 -35.27
CA ARG A 277 45.95 56.33 -36.15
C ARG A 277 47.23 56.65 -36.94
N ARG A 278 48.39 56.45 -36.32
CA ARG A 278 49.69 56.64 -36.97
C ARG A 278 49.98 55.59 -38.01
N GLY A 279 49.67 54.35 -37.76
CA GLY A 279 49.83 53.29 -38.74
C GLY A 279 49.07 53.56 -40.01
N ASN A 280 47.94 54.23 -39.95
CA ASN A 280 47.14 54.60 -41.10
C ASN A 280 47.64 55.87 -41.80
N SER A 281 48.26 56.81 -41.07
CA SER A 281 48.66 58.08 -41.62
C SER A 281 50.18 58.22 -41.86
N GLU A 282 50.99 57.46 -41.17
CA GLU A 282 52.40 57.63 -41.14
C GLU A 282 53.20 56.37 -41.47
N LYS A 283 52.58 55.44 -42.15
CA LYS A 283 53.19 54.14 -42.48
C LYS A 283 53.57 53.26 -41.25
N GLU A 284 52.88 53.50 -40.12
CA GLU A 284 53.03 52.63 -38.95
C GLU A 284 52.10 51.41 -39.02
N PRO A 285 52.34 50.36 -38.26
CA PRO A 285 51.47 49.20 -38.23
C PRO A 285 50.03 49.58 -37.89
N ILE A 286 49.10 49.10 -38.70
CA ILE A 286 47.68 49.36 -38.52
C ILE A 286 47.07 48.46 -37.45
N GLY A 287 47.76 47.48 -37.03
CA GLY A 287 47.41 46.53 -35.99
C GLY A 287 48.58 45.62 -35.68
N PRO A 288 48.44 44.66 -34.77
CA PRO A 288 49.50 43.74 -34.45
C PRO A 288 50.02 43.05 -35.71
N GLY A 289 51.27 43.28 -36.02
CA GLY A 289 51.93 42.75 -37.21
C GLY A 289 51.81 43.57 -38.47
N SER A 290 51.13 44.75 -38.51
CA SER A 290 51.13 45.61 -39.63
C SER A 290 52.38 46.56 -39.58
N SER A 291 52.98 46.79 -40.74
CA SER A 291 54.08 47.71 -40.94
C SER A 291 53.62 48.91 -41.77
N THR A 292 54.19 50.01 -41.56
CA THR A 292 53.95 51.25 -42.32
C THR A 292 54.55 51.12 -43.68
#